data_97174288313737edc7fe78c9e56e8870
#
_entry.id   97174288313737edc7fe78c9e56e8870
#
_cell.length_a   1.000
_cell.length_b   1.000
_cell.length_c   1.000
_cell.angle_alpha   90.00
_cell.angle_beta   90.00
_cell.angle_gamma   90.00
#
_symmetry.space_group_name_H-M   'P 1'
#
loop_
_entity.id
_entity.type
_entity.pdbx_description
1 polymer ?
#
loop_
_entity_poly.entity_id
_entity_poly.type
_entity_poly.pdbx_seq_one_letter_code
_entity_poly.pdbx_strand_id
1 'polypeptide(L)'
;MTTQPLLIAIAPGIALALIIYLTDWHEREPLRLLLKLFAIGFIAVIPTAIIEQGLLMLNPFTGILSIAFIAFLIAGFTEELVKRHLVIRYALNRVEFDERLDGIIYSVFIALGFATAENINYVVFAFASNPYVGIYRGLISVPAHMLFAITMGYYISLSKFSIDTGLKRAYLRKALVMPFLFHGIFDFILMAQMDIVLLAFIPFTIYLWVTNLKKLNSYYRDSKNNHRQH
;
A
#
# COMPACT_ATOMS: atom_id res chain seq x y z
N MET A 1 -19.90 -3.17 22.81
CA MET A 1 -19.26 -3.56 21.54
C MET A 1 -18.29 -4.69 21.83
N THR A 2 -18.40 -5.81 21.17
CA THR A 2 -17.44 -6.91 21.33
C THR A 2 -16.09 -6.47 20.77
N THR A 3 -14.98 -6.76 21.47
CA THR A 3 -13.60 -6.39 21.05
C THR A 3 -13.13 -7.16 19.81
N GLN A 4 -13.82 -8.24 19.45
CA GLN A 4 -13.48 -9.14 18.36
C GLN A 4 -13.40 -8.47 16.96
N PRO A 5 -14.38 -7.66 16.49
CA PRO A 5 -14.28 -7.02 15.17
C PRO A 5 -13.09 -6.08 15.07
N LEU A 6 -12.78 -5.35 16.14
CA LEU A 6 -11.65 -4.43 16.16
C LEU A 6 -10.31 -5.17 16.07
N LEU A 7 -10.16 -6.30 16.78
CA LEU A 7 -8.96 -7.14 16.69
C LEU A 7 -8.80 -7.72 15.28
N ILE A 8 -9.87 -8.22 14.66
CA ILE A 8 -9.84 -8.73 13.28
C ILE A 8 -9.43 -7.63 12.30
N ALA A 9 -9.87 -6.39 12.54
CA ALA A 9 -9.55 -5.27 11.68
C ALA A 9 -8.09 -4.82 11.78
N ILE A 10 -7.50 -4.83 12.97
CA ILE A 10 -6.17 -4.27 13.24
C ILE A 10 -5.06 -5.32 13.08
N ALA A 11 -5.28 -6.56 13.49
CA ALA A 11 -4.24 -7.58 13.58
C ALA A 11 -3.46 -7.81 12.27
N PRO A 12 -4.08 -7.86 11.07
CA PRO A 12 -3.35 -8.08 9.83
C PRO A 12 -2.34 -6.97 9.53
N GLY A 13 -2.74 -5.70 9.72
CA GLY A 13 -1.86 -4.54 9.49
C GLY A 13 -0.66 -4.53 10.44
N ILE A 14 -0.89 -4.80 11.73
CA ILE A 14 0.19 -4.89 12.72
C ILE A 14 1.11 -6.08 12.44
N ALA A 15 0.55 -7.25 12.12
CA ALA A 15 1.37 -8.44 11.82
C ALA A 15 2.30 -8.21 10.62
N LEU A 16 1.78 -7.63 9.53
CA LEU A 16 2.59 -7.31 8.36
C LEU A 16 3.62 -6.21 8.64
N ALA A 17 3.27 -5.19 9.43
CA ALA A 17 4.21 -4.15 9.85
C ALA A 17 5.37 -4.75 10.65
N LEU A 18 5.09 -5.69 11.56
CA LEU A 18 6.12 -6.40 12.31
C LEU A 18 7.00 -7.27 11.40
N ILE A 19 6.42 -7.98 10.43
CA ILE A 19 7.19 -8.80 9.48
C ILE A 19 8.15 -7.90 8.69
N ILE A 20 7.70 -6.77 8.17
CA ILE A 20 8.54 -5.83 7.42
C ILE A 20 9.61 -5.21 8.32
N TYR A 21 9.29 -4.81 9.55
CA TYR A 21 10.27 -4.32 10.52
C TYR A 21 11.35 -5.34 10.83
N LEU A 22 10.98 -6.62 10.97
CA LEU A 22 11.93 -7.70 11.23
C LEU A 22 12.75 -8.10 9.99
N THR A 23 12.29 -7.77 8.78
CA THR A 23 13.05 -7.98 7.56
C THR A 23 14.29 -7.07 7.52
N ASP A 24 14.19 -5.90 8.12
CA ASP A 24 15.29 -4.94 8.27
C ASP A 24 16.17 -5.29 9.48
N TRP A 25 16.84 -6.42 9.39
CA TRP A 25 17.67 -6.92 10.50
C TRP A 25 19.03 -6.24 10.62
N HIS A 26 19.57 -5.73 9.50
CA HIS A 26 20.96 -5.26 9.42
C HIS A 26 21.09 -3.79 9.83
N GLU A 27 20.15 -2.95 9.44
CA GLU A 27 20.09 -1.52 9.79
C GLU A 27 18.65 -1.10 10.08
N ARG A 28 18.22 -1.37 11.31
CA ARG A 28 16.83 -1.14 11.70
C ARG A 28 16.47 0.34 11.74
N GLU A 29 15.43 0.66 11.04
CA GLU A 29 14.83 1.99 11.08
C GLU A 29 14.30 2.36 12.48
N PRO A 30 14.45 3.65 12.88
CA PRO A 30 13.95 4.09 14.17
C PRO A 30 12.45 3.82 14.34
N LEU A 31 12.10 3.01 15.33
CA LEU A 31 10.70 2.62 15.58
C LEU A 31 9.78 3.84 15.73
N ARG A 32 10.27 4.95 16.31
CA ARG A 32 9.52 6.22 16.43
C ARG A 32 9.14 6.78 15.06
N LEU A 33 10.03 6.70 14.07
CA LEU A 33 9.75 7.14 12.70
C LEU A 33 8.70 6.24 12.07
N LEU A 34 8.87 4.93 12.17
CA LEU A 34 7.94 3.95 11.60
C LEU A 34 6.53 4.08 12.18
N LEU A 35 6.41 4.20 13.50
CA LEU A 35 5.12 4.44 14.17
C LEU A 35 4.48 5.77 13.74
N LYS A 36 5.29 6.83 13.55
CA LYS A 36 4.80 8.10 13.02
C LYS A 36 4.27 7.95 11.59
N LEU A 37 4.99 7.25 10.71
CA LEU A 37 4.57 7.01 9.33
C LEU A 37 3.27 6.18 9.27
N PHE A 38 3.17 5.14 10.09
CA PHE A 38 1.95 4.36 10.25
C PHE A 38 0.77 5.23 10.70
N ALA A 39 0.96 6.05 11.74
CA ALA A 39 -0.09 6.94 12.25
C ALA A 39 -0.51 8.00 11.20
N ILE A 40 0.42 8.55 10.43
CA ILE A 40 0.12 9.49 9.35
C ILE A 40 -0.71 8.79 8.26
N GLY A 41 -0.35 7.57 7.87
CA GLY A 41 -1.11 6.77 6.92
C GLY A 41 -2.52 6.47 7.44
N PHE A 42 -2.63 6.10 8.71
CA PHE A 42 -3.91 5.83 9.36
C PHE A 42 -4.86 7.04 9.33
N ILE A 43 -4.37 8.22 9.68
CA ILE A 43 -5.16 9.46 9.70
C ILE A 43 -5.55 9.90 8.28
N ALA A 44 -4.71 9.62 7.28
CA ALA A 44 -4.92 10.04 5.91
C ALA A 44 -6.16 9.42 5.25
N VAL A 45 -6.70 8.33 5.78
CA VAL A 45 -7.96 7.74 5.29
C VAL A 45 -9.11 8.74 5.37
N ILE A 46 -9.15 9.59 6.40
CA ILE A 46 -10.25 10.54 6.59
C ILE A 46 -10.36 11.54 5.42
N PRO A 47 -9.34 12.35 5.09
CA PRO A 47 -9.42 13.25 3.96
C PRO A 47 -9.54 12.50 2.62
N THR A 48 -8.95 11.32 2.49
CA THR A 48 -9.08 10.49 1.28
C THR A 48 -10.53 10.08 1.04
N ALA A 49 -11.20 9.56 2.06
CA ALA A 49 -12.62 9.18 1.97
C ALA A 49 -13.53 10.37 1.61
N ILE A 50 -13.25 11.58 2.09
CA ILE A 50 -13.99 12.78 1.71
C ILE A 50 -13.82 13.08 0.21
N ILE A 51 -12.60 12.99 -0.30
CA ILE A 51 -12.31 13.18 -1.73
C ILE A 51 -13.03 12.11 -2.57
N GLU A 52 -12.94 10.85 -2.17
CA GLU A 52 -13.59 9.73 -2.85
C GLU A 52 -15.11 9.86 -2.91
N GLN A 53 -15.74 10.27 -1.80
CA GLN A 53 -17.17 10.56 -1.77
C GLN A 53 -17.55 11.68 -2.75
N GLY A 54 -16.76 12.75 -2.81
CA GLY A 54 -16.96 13.83 -3.79
C GLY A 54 -16.83 13.36 -5.23
N LEU A 55 -15.81 12.54 -5.52
CA LEU A 55 -15.61 11.96 -6.86
C LEU A 55 -16.72 10.96 -7.23
N LEU A 56 -17.21 10.18 -6.25
CA LEU A 56 -18.31 9.25 -6.47
C LEU A 56 -19.61 9.97 -6.89
N MET A 57 -19.89 11.13 -6.31
CA MET A 57 -21.05 11.97 -6.71
C MET A 57 -20.93 12.50 -8.13
N LEU A 58 -19.71 12.62 -8.64
CA LEU A 58 -19.41 13.10 -9.99
C LEU A 58 -19.29 11.97 -11.02
N ASN A 59 -19.49 10.71 -10.62
CA ASN A 59 -19.38 9.56 -11.52
C ASN A 59 -20.49 9.57 -12.58
N PRO A 60 -20.16 9.79 -13.87
CA PRO A 60 -21.16 9.89 -14.93
C PRO A 60 -21.52 8.54 -15.56
N PHE A 61 -20.86 7.46 -15.13
CA PHE A 61 -20.95 6.15 -15.76
C PHE A 61 -21.91 5.22 -15.01
N THR A 62 -22.36 4.17 -15.70
CA THR A 62 -23.17 3.07 -15.15
C THR A 62 -22.58 1.72 -15.54
N GLY A 63 -23.01 0.65 -14.87
CA GLY A 63 -22.56 -0.71 -15.15
C GLY A 63 -21.04 -0.88 -14.99
N ILE A 64 -20.42 -1.63 -15.89
CA ILE A 64 -18.98 -1.97 -15.80
C ILE A 64 -18.05 -0.75 -15.90
N LEU A 65 -18.46 0.28 -16.63
CA LEU A 65 -17.69 1.52 -16.72
C LEU A 65 -17.69 2.29 -15.39
N SER A 66 -18.81 2.28 -14.65
CA SER A 66 -18.87 2.85 -13.30
C SER A 66 -17.95 2.09 -12.36
N ILE A 67 -17.93 0.76 -12.42
CA ILE A 67 -17.03 -0.08 -11.61
C ILE A 67 -15.56 0.24 -11.94
N ALA A 68 -15.21 0.34 -13.22
CA ALA A 68 -13.87 0.70 -13.64
C ALA A 68 -13.48 2.10 -13.15
N PHE A 69 -14.39 3.08 -13.25
CA PHE A 69 -14.16 4.44 -12.77
C PHE A 69 -13.90 4.46 -11.25
N ILE A 70 -14.71 3.71 -10.47
CA ILE A 70 -14.55 3.61 -9.02
C ILE A 70 -13.22 2.93 -8.68
N ALA A 71 -12.93 1.77 -9.26
CA ALA A 71 -11.74 0.98 -8.95
C ALA A 71 -10.44 1.71 -9.31
N PHE A 72 -10.38 2.30 -10.51
CA PHE A 72 -9.15 2.95 -10.97
C PHE A 72 -9.04 4.39 -10.50
N LEU A 73 -10.06 5.23 -10.73
CA LEU A 73 -9.90 6.67 -10.52
C LEU A 73 -10.25 7.08 -9.10
N ILE A 74 -11.34 6.55 -8.53
CA ILE A 74 -11.76 6.93 -7.18
C ILE A 74 -10.85 6.27 -6.13
N ALA A 75 -10.80 4.95 -6.07
CA ALA A 75 -9.97 4.25 -5.09
C ALA A 75 -8.49 4.25 -5.48
N GLY A 76 -8.13 3.53 -6.55
CA GLY A 76 -6.74 3.26 -6.90
C GLY A 76 -5.89 4.52 -7.05
N PHE A 77 -6.34 5.51 -7.84
CA PHE A 77 -5.54 6.73 -8.06
C PHE A 77 -5.50 7.62 -6.82
N THR A 78 -6.65 7.88 -6.19
CA THR A 78 -6.73 8.81 -5.04
C THR A 78 -5.90 8.30 -3.87
N GLU A 79 -6.07 7.04 -3.50
CA GLU A 79 -5.34 6.45 -2.39
C GLU A 79 -3.83 6.39 -2.64
N GLU A 80 -3.42 5.89 -3.82
CA GLU A 80 -1.99 5.77 -4.12
C GLU A 80 -1.32 7.14 -4.29
N LEU A 81 -2.05 8.15 -4.78
CA LEU A 81 -1.56 9.53 -4.82
C LEU A 81 -1.33 10.08 -3.42
N VAL A 82 -2.28 9.88 -2.50
CA VAL A 82 -2.17 10.32 -1.09
C VAL A 82 -1.01 9.59 -0.41
N LYS A 83 -0.96 8.26 -0.48
CA LYS A 83 0.12 7.46 0.11
C LYS A 83 1.49 7.90 -0.40
N ARG A 84 1.64 8.05 -1.73
CA ARG A 84 2.88 8.55 -2.33
C ARG A 84 3.25 9.95 -1.86
N HIS A 85 2.27 10.87 -1.79
CA HIS A 85 2.50 12.22 -1.28
C HIS A 85 3.05 12.18 0.15
N LEU A 86 2.50 11.34 1.00
CA LEU A 86 2.95 11.17 2.38
C LEU A 86 4.39 10.64 2.45
N VAL A 87 4.73 9.62 1.64
CA VAL A 87 6.11 9.10 1.60
C VAL A 87 7.08 10.20 1.16
N ILE A 88 6.77 10.94 0.10
CA ILE A 88 7.63 12.03 -0.38
C ILE A 88 7.77 13.13 0.68
N ARG A 89 6.68 13.52 1.33
CA ARG A 89 6.66 14.63 2.29
C ARG A 89 7.35 14.32 3.60
N TYR A 90 7.23 13.09 4.10
CA TYR A 90 7.62 12.73 5.46
C TYR A 90 8.82 11.79 5.54
N ALA A 91 9.19 11.11 4.45
CA ALA A 91 10.27 10.14 4.43
C ALA A 91 11.40 10.48 3.44
N LEU A 92 11.10 10.94 2.20
CA LEU A 92 12.10 11.04 1.13
C LEU A 92 13.36 11.82 1.48
N ASN A 93 13.24 12.94 2.22
CA ASN A 93 14.34 13.83 2.58
C ASN A 93 14.85 13.60 4.01
N ARG A 94 14.53 12.48 4.62
CA ARG A 94 15.06 12.11 5.93
C ARG A 94 16.52 11.69 5.83
N VAL A 95 17.28 11.93 6.90
CA VAL A 95 18.67 11.47 7.01
C VAL A 95 18.70 9.96 7.14
N GLU A 96 17.72 9.42 7.88
CA GLU A 96 17.54 8.01 8.09
C GLU A 96 17.20 7.22 6.81
N PHE A 97 16.82 7.90 5.72
CA PHE A 97 16.63 7.25 4.42
C PHE A 97 17.96 7.20 3.68
N ASP A 98 18.87 6.35 4.05
CA ASP A 98 20.23 6.22 3.49
C ASP A 98 20.46 4.90 2.73
N GLU A 99 19.57 3.92 2.86
CA GLU A 99 19.54 2.70 2.05
C GLU A 99 18.33 2.59 1.11
N ARG A 100 18.45 1.70 0.10
CA ARG A 100 17.34 1.46 -0.84
C ARG A 100 16.16 0.75 -0.19
N LEU A 101 16.41 -0.08 0.82
CA LEU A 101 15.39 -0.84 1.53
C LEU A 101 14.42 0.09 2.28
N ASP A 102 14.89 1.23 2.79
CA ASP A 102 14.11 2.17 3.59
C ASP A 102 12.91 2.73 2.85
N GLY A 103 13.07 3.01 1.54
CA GLY A 103 11.93 3.46 0.73
C GLY A 103 10.79 2.45 0.66
N ILE A 104 11.10 1.15 0.67
CA ILE A 104 10.09 0.10 0.77
C ILE A 104 9.48 0.11 2.17
N ILE A 105 10.30 0.12 3.23
CA ILE A 105 9.86 0.08 4.62
C ILE A 105 8.93 1.25 4.92
N TYR A 106 9.33 2.47 4.60
CA TYR A 106 8.53 3.68 4.86
C TYR A 106 7.21 3.69 4.07
N SER A 107 7.24 3.26 2.82
CA SER A 107 6.03 3.17 1.99
C SER A 107 5.06 2.14 2.56
N VAL A 108 5.57 0.99 3.00
CA VAL A 108 4.75 -0.08 3.60
C VAL A 108 4.14 0.37 4.93
N PHE A 109 4.89 1.05 5.80
CA PHE A 109 4.33 1.52 7.07
C PHE A 109 3.20 2.54 6.87
N ILE A 110 3.32 3.47 5.92
CA ILE A 110 2.24 4.39 5.56
C ILE A 110 1.04 3.62 5.01
N ALA A 111 1.26 2.69 4.09
CA ALA A 111 0.18 1.94 3.46
C ALA A 111 -0.53 0.99 4.44
N LEU A 112 0.20 0.36 5.36
CA LEU A 112 -0.41 -0.50 6.38
C LEU A 112 -1.18 0.30 7.42
N GLY A 113 -0.72 1.51 7.77
CA GLY A 113 -1.51 2.45 8.57
C GLY A 113 -2.83 2.79 7.89
N PHE A 114 -2.77 3.17 6.61
CA PHE A 114 -3.93 3.46 5.78
C PHE A 114 -4.88 2.26 5.71
N ALA A 115 -4.38 1.09 5.30
CA ALA A 115 -5.17 -0.13 5.18
C ALA A 115 -5.80 -0.58 6.50
N THR A 116 -5.14 -0.34 7.64
CA THR A 116 -5.69 -0.64 8.97
C THR A 116 -6.90 0.25 9.28
N ALA A 117 -6.80 1.56 9.05
CA ALA A 117 -7.92 2.48 9.26
C ALA A 117 -9.09 2.17 8.34
N GLU A 118 -8.81 1.90 7.07
CA GLU A 118 -9.81 1.48 6.09
C GLU A 118 -10.47 0.16 6.52
N ASN A 119 -9.69 -0.83 6.95
CA ASN A 119 -10.22 -2.11 7.42
C ASN A 119 -11.11 -1.96 8.67
N ILE A 120 -10.77 -1.06 9.59
CA ILE A 120 -11.64 -0.69 10.72
C ILE A 120 -12.97 -0.13 10.20
N ASN A 121 -12.93 0.79 9.23
CA ASN A 121 -14.14 1.36 8.64
C ASN A 121 -15.05 0.27 8.05
N TYR A 122 -14.49 -0.67 7.30
CA TYR A 122 -15.27 -1.78 6.72
C TYR A 122 -15.82 -2.74 7.78
N VAL A 123 -15.01 -3.18 8.71
CA VAL A 123 -15.36 -4.25 9.65
C VAL A 123 -16.26 -3.75 10.78
N VAL A 124 -16.03 -2.52 11.26
CA VAL A 124 -16.72 -1.99 12.44
C VAL A 124 -17.95 -1.19 12.05
N PHE A 125 -17.93 -0.49 10.91
CA PHE A 125 -19.01 0.41 10.52
C PHE A 125 -19.80 -0.07 9.30
N ALA A 126 -19.17 -0.35 8.18
CA ALA A 126 -19.88 -0.65 6.93
C ALA A 126 -20.52 -2.06 6.93
N PHE A 127 -19.83 -3.06 7.49
CA PHE A 127 -20.25 -4.46 7.48
C PHE A 127 -20.23 -5.09 8.88
N ALA A 128 -20.64 -4.34 9.90
CA ALA A 128 -20.60 -4.78 11.30
C ALA A 128 -21.36 -6.07 11.59
N SER A 129 -22.35 -6.42 10.76
CA SER A 129 -23.13 -7.67 10.85
C SER A 129 -22.46 -8.88 10.19
N ASN A 130 -21.36 -8.67 9.43
CA ASN A 130 -20.68 -9.75 8.70
C ASN A 130 -19.18 -9.81 9.06
N PRO A 131 -18.79 -10.57 10.09
CA PRO A 131 -17.38 -10.65 10.53
C PRO A 131 -16.45 -11.28 9.47
N TYR A 132 -16.99 -12.04 8.52
CA TYR A 132 -16.18 -12.63 7.44
C TYR A 132 -15.54 -11.56 6.54
N VAL A 133 -16.18 -10.39 6.38
CA VAL A 133 -15.60 -9.27 5.63
C VAL A 133 -14.23 -8.90 6.19
N GLY A 134 -14.10 -8.83 7.52
CA GLY A 134 -12.82 -8.52 8.16
C GLY A 134 -11.75 -9.59 7.92
N ILE A 135 -12.12 -10.85 7.95
CA ILE A 135 -11.21 -11.97 7.68
C ILE A 135 -10.73 -11.92 6.22
N TYR A 136 -11.65 -11.76 5.26
CA TYR A 136 -11.29 -11.67 3.83
C TYR A 136 -10.41 -10.44 3.56
N ARG A 137 -10.76 -9.28 4.09
CA ARG A 137 -9.96 -8.07 3.90
C ARG A 137 -8.59 -8.19 4.57
N GLY A 138 -8.52 -8.80 5.75
CA GLY A 138 -7.26 -9.05 6.46
C GLY A 138 -6.30 -9.97 5.70
N LEU A 139 -6.83 -10.97 5.00
CA LEU A 139 -6.05 -11.94 4.23
C LEU A 139 -5.75 -11.51 2.79
N ILE A 140 -6.54 -10.62 2.22
CA ILE A 140 -6.48 -10.26 0.80
C ILE A 140 -6.17 -8.77 0.62
N SER A 141 -7.03 -7.86 1.12
CA SER A 141 -6.88 -6.43 0.86
C SER A 141 -5.70 -5.81 1.61
N VAL A 142 -5.53 -6.10 2.90
CA VAL A 142 -4.41 -5.54 3.67
C VAL A 142 -3.04 -5.99 3.11
N PRO A 143 -2.80 -7.28 2.77
CA PRO A 143 -1.59 -7.68 2.05
C PRO A 143 -1.45 -7.03 0.66
N ALA A 144 -2.55 -6.80 -0.07
CA ALA A 144 -2.48 -6.12 -1.36
C ALA A 144 -1.94 -4.69 -1.24
N HIS A 145 -2.41 -3.90 -0.25
CA HIS A 145 -1.86 -2.58 0.04
C HIS A 145 -0.36 -2.61 0.35
N MET A 146 0.12 -3.63 1.09
CA MET A 146 1.55 -3.84 1.30
C MET A 146 2.29 -4.07 -0.01
N LEU A 147 1.76 -4.91 -0.92
CA LEU A 147 2.40 -5.19 -2.21
C LEU A 147 2.45 -3.95 -3.12
N PHE A 148 1.38 -3.13 -3.14
CA PHE A 148 1.39 -1.85 -3.87
C PHE A 148 2.45 -0.91 -3.29
N ALA A 149 2.56 -0.84 -1.97
CA ALA A 149 3.55 -0.01 -1.28
C ALA A 149 4.99 -0.48 -1.49
N ILE A 150 5.26 -1.79 -1.58
CA ILE A 150 6.58 -2.31 -1.96
C ILE A 150 6.96 -1.79 -3.36
N THR A 151 6.02 -1.83 -4.32
CA THR A 151 6.27 -1.27 -5.65
C THR A 151 6.51 0.24 -5.60
N MET A 152 5.72 0.99 -4.83
CA MET A 152 5.90 2.44 -4.63
C MET A 152 7.28 2.75 -4.07
N GLY A 153 7.63 2.13 -2.95
CA GLY A 153 8.89 2.34 -2.25
C GLY A 153 10.11 1.97 -3.09
N TYR A 154 10.02 0.87 -3.85
CA TYR A 154 11.06 0.48 -4.80
C TYR A 154 11.39 1.60 -5.80
N TYR A 155 10.38 2.22 -6.41
CA TYR A 155 10.61 3.31 -7.36
C TYR A 155 11.00 4.63 -6.68
N ILE A 156 10.55 4.88 -5.45
CA ILE A 156 10.99 6.04 -4.65
C ILE A 156 12.48 5.92 -4.34
N SER A 157 12.94 4.74 -3.93
CA SER A 157 14.36 4.48 -3.69
C SER A 157 15.20 4.64 -4.95
N LEU A 158 14.75 4.08 -6.09
CA LEU A 158 15.43 4.30 -7.37
C LEU A 158 15.54 5.78 -7.71
N SER A 159 14.51 6.57 -7.41
CA SER A 159 14.55 8.02 -7.60
C SER A 159 15.55 8.69 -6.68
N LYS A 160 15.55 8.35 -5.39
CA LYS A 160 16.42 8.96 -4.38
C LYS A 160 17.90 8.77 -4.72
N PHE A 161 18.28 7.55 -5.05
CA PHE A 161 19.69 7.17 -5.31
C PHE A 161 20.12 7.31 -6.77
N SER A 162 19.26 7.81 -7.66
CA SER A 162 19.65 8.13 -9.04
C SER A 162 20.42 9.46 -9.10
N ILE A 163 21.46 9.54 -9.93
CA ILE A 163 22.17 10.77 -10.19
C ILE A 163 21.49 11.59 -11.30
N ASP A 164 20.92 10.89 -12.28
CA ASP A 164 20.26 11.49 -13.43
C ASP A 164 18.90 12.10 -13.06
N THR A 165 18.71 13.38 -13.34
CA THR A 165 17.45 14.09 -13.01
C THR A 165 16.25 13.65 -13.83
N GLY A 166 16.48 13.18 -15.06
CA GLY A 166 15.43 12.62 -15.94
C GLY A 166 14.93 11.28 -15.38
N LEU A 167 15.85 10.41 -14.98
CA LEU A 167 15.53 9.13 -14.34
C LEU A 167 14.84 9.33 -12.99
N LYS A 168 15.28 10.32 -12.18
CA LYS A 168 14.57 10.67 -10.92
C LYS A 168 13.09 10.93 -11.16
N ARG A 169 12.77 11.81 -12.11
CA ARG A 169 11.37 12.14 -12.45
C ARG A 169 10.62 10.95 -13.01
N ALA A 170 11.27 10.14 -13.85
CA ALA A 170 10.66 8.92 -14.40
C ALA A 170 10.32 7.92 -13.29
N TYR A 171 11.22 7.71 -12.33
CA TYR A 171 10.97 6.81 -11.20
C TYR A 171 9.89 7.35 -10.26
N LEU A 172 9.85 8.65 -9.97
CA LEU A 172 8.76 9.23 -9.18
C LEU A 172 7.39 9.11 -9.87
N ARG A 173 7.33 9.18 -11.21
CA ARG A 173 6.08 8.87 -11.95
C ARG A 173 5.72 7.39 -11.82
N LYS A 174 6.68 6.47 -11.98
CA LYS A 174 6.44 5.03 -11.80
C LYS A 174 6.02 4.68 -10.39
N ALA A 175 6.50 5.42 -9.37
CA ALA A 175 6.10 5.27 -7.98
C ALA A 175 4.63 5.62 -7.70
N LEU A 176 3.93 6.27 -8.64
CA LEU A 176 2.49 6.47 -8.63
C LEU A 176 1.79 5.52 -9.59
N VAL A 177 2.22 5.51 -10.85
CA VAL A 177 1.49 4.83 -11.92
C VAL A 177 1.41 3.33 -11.70
N MET A 178 2.50 2.69 -11.26
CA MET A 178 2.51 1.24 -11.08
C MET A 178 1.63 0.76 -9.91
N PRO A 179 1.73 1.34 -8.68
CA PRO A 179 0.83 1.00 -7.60
C PRO A 179 -0.64 1.32 -7.93
N PHE A 180 -0.91 2.47 -8.54
CA PHE A 180 -2.24 2.85 -8.99
C PHE A 180 -2.86 1.82 -9.94
N LEU A 181 -2.11 1.37 -10.95
CA LEU A 181 -2.60 0.33 -11.87
C LEU A 181 -2.85 -1.00 -11.16
N PHE A 182 -1.94 -1.40 -10.27
CA PHE A 182 -2.11 -2.64 -9.50
C PHE A 182 -3.33 -2.59 -8.58
N HIS A 183 -3.51 -1.47 -7.89
CA HIS A 183 -4.66 -1.24 -7.03
C HIS A 183 -5.97 -1.23 -7.84
N GLY A 184 -6.04 -0.43 -8.90
CA GLY A 184 -7.22 -0.36 -9.76
C GLY A 184 -7.60 -1.70 -10.40
N ILE A 185 -6.61 -2.49 -10.87
CA ILE A 185 -6.85 -3.84 -11.39
C ILE A 185 -7.38 -4.76 -10.28
N PHE A 186 -6.76 -4.73 -9.08
CA PHE A 186 -7.17 -5.53 -7.94
C PHE A 186 -8.63 -5.26 -7.55
N ASP A 187 -8.98 -4.00 -7.37
CA ASP A 187 -10.33 -3.60 -7.01
C ASP A 187 -11.33 -3.88 -8.12
N PHE A 188 -10.96 -3.63 -9.38
CA PHE A 188 -11.83 -3.93 -10.51
C PHE A 188 -12.18 -5.41 -10.59
N ILE A 189 -11.20 -6.31 -10.40
CA ILE A 189 -11.44 -7.75 -10.40
C ILE A 189 -12.46 -8.13 -9.31
N LEU A 190 -12.30 -7.59 -8.09
CA LEU A 190 -13.19 -7.92 -6.97
C LEU A 190 -14.58 -7.29 -7.11
N MET A 191 -14.66 -6.05 -7.61
CA MET A 191 -15.91 -5.29 -7.72
C MET A 191 -16.76 -5.68 -8.92
N ALA A 192 -16.15 -6.16 -10.01
CA ALA A 192 -16.87 -6.55 -11.22
C ALA A 192 -17.79 -7.77 -10.99
N GLN A 193 -17.47 -8.64 -10.03
CA GLN A 193 -18.24 -9.85 -9.69
C GLN A 193 -18.59 -10.72 -10.90
N MET A 194 -17.76 -10.69 -11.95
CA MET A 194 -17.92 -11.49 -13.17
C MET A 194 -17.00 -12.70 -13.08
N ASP A 195 -17.53 -13.92 -13.27
CA ASP A 195 -16.76 -15.17 -13.13
C ASP A 195 -15.48 -15.18 -13.96
N ILE A 196 -15.56 -14.71 -15.22
CA ILE A 196 -14.40 -14.63 -16.12
C ILE A 196 -13.32 -13.65 -15.61
N VAL A 197 -13.72 -12.57 -14.95
CA VAL A 197 -12.80 -11.57 -14.38
C VAL A 197 -12.22 -12.11 -13.07
N LEU A 198 -13.00 -12.79 -12.26
CA LEU A 198 -12.54 -13.43 -11.04
C LEU A 198 -11.50 -14.52 -11.30
N LEU A 199 -11.56 -15.24 -12.42
CA LEU A 199 -10.52 -16.18 -12.82
C LEU A 199 -9.12 -15.50 -12.96
N ALA A 200 -9.09 -14.22 -13.28
CA ALA A 200 -7.84 -13.46 -13.36
C ALA A 200 -7.25 -13.12 -11.99
N PHE A 201 -8.03 -13.23 -10.91
CA PHE A 201 -7.59 -12.85 -9.56
C PHE A 201 -6.38 -13.65 -9.08
N ILE A 202 -6.43 -14.98 -9.25
CA ILE A 202 -5.34 -15.86 -8.79
C ILE A 202 -4.03 -15.58 -9.52
N PRO A 203 -3.96 -15.60 -10.86
CA PRO A 203 -2.71 -15.31 -11.55
C PRO A 203 -2.22 -13.89 -11.31
N PHE A 204 -3.11 -12.91 -11.18
CA PHE A 204 -2.75 -11.53 -10.86
C PHE A 204 -2.15 -11.41 -9.45
N THR A 205 -2.76 -12.04 -8.46
CA THR A 205 -2.25 -12.06 -7.08
C THR A 205 -0.88 -12.75 -7.00
N ILE A 206 -0.71 -13.88 -7.66
CA ILE A 206 0.60 -14.58 -7.76
C ILE A 206 1.65 -13.65 -8.40
N TYR A 207 1.30 -12.97 -9.48
CA TYR A 207 2.18 -12.01 -10.14
C TYR A 207 2.60 -10.88 -9.18
N LEU A 208 1.66 -10.30 -8.43
CA LEU A 208 1.96 -9.27 -7.44
C LEU A 208 2.92 -9.77 -6.36
N TRP A 209 2.66 -10.94 -5.79
CA TRP A 209 3.54 -11.53 -4.78
C TRP A 209 4.94 -11.77 -5.32
N VAL A 210 5.06 -12.48 -6.44
CA VAL A 210 6.36 -12.85 -7.02
C VAL A 210 7.18 -11.60 -7.37
N THR A 211 6.56 -10.61 -8.01
CA THR A 211 7.28 -9.41 -8.45
C THR A 211 7.70 -8.52 -7.28
N ASN A 212 6.86 -8.39 -6.26
CA ASN A 212 7.16 -7.55 -5.11
C ASN A 212 8.12 -8.22 -4.12
N LEU A 213 8.01 -9.53 -3.90
CA LEU A 213 9.03 -10.25 -3.12
C LEU A 213 10.41 -10.23 -3.80
N LYS A 214 10.49 -10.28 -5.14
CA LYS A 214 11.77 -10.08 -5.84
C LYS A 214 12.37 -8.69 -5.60
N LYS A 215 11.57 -7.63 -5.63
CA LYS A 215 12.01 -6.26 -5.33
C LYS A 215 12.51 -6.14 -3.88
N LEU A 216 11.72 -6.62 -2.92
CA LEU A 216 12.07 -6.61 -1.51
C LEU A 216 13.38 -7.38 -1.27
N ASN A 217 13.48 -8.61 -1.79
CA ASN A 217 14.66 -9.44 -1.63
C ASN A 217 15.90 -8.85 -2.31
N SER A 218 15.76 -8.12 -3.43
CA SER A 218 16.91 -7.47 -4.05
C SER A 218 17.50 -6.40 -3.15
N TYR A 219 16.66 -5.55 -2.56
CA TYR A 219 17.12 -4.48 -1.68
C TYR A 219 17.59 -5.01 -0.31
N TYR A 220 16.96 -6.06 0.21
CA TYR A 220 17.45 -6.74 1.39
C TYR A 220 18.87 -7.32 1.19
N ARG A 221 19.16 -7.90 0.01
CA ARG A 221 20.50 -8.41 -0.32
C ARG A 221 21.50 -7.27 -0.47
N ASP A 222 21.11 -6.15 -1.05
CA ASP A 222 21.97 -4.96 -1.18
C ASP A 222 22.34 -4.44 0.21
N SER A 223 21.37 -4.26 1.12
CA SER A 223 21.59 -3.87 2.51
C SER A 223 22.56 -4.82 3.22
N LYS A 224 22.26 -6.13 3.18
CA LYS A 224 23.12 -7.16 3.79
C LYS A 224 24.58 -7.13 3.30
N ASN A 225 24.79 -6.87 2.00
CA ASN A 225 26.12 -6.84 1.41
C ASN A 225 26.89 -5.58 1.82
N ASN A 226 26.24 -4.43 1.93
CA ASN A 226 26.84 -3.19 2.40
C ASN A 226 27.37 -3.35 3.82
N HIS A 227 26.60 -3.95 4.72
CA HIS A 227 26.99 -4.16 6.13
C HIS A 227 28.05 -5.26 6.36
N ARG A 228 28.33 -6.11 5.37
CA ARG A 228 29.41 -7.09 5.46
C ARG A 228 30.78 -6.53 5.05
N GLN A 229 30.82 -5.36 4.43
CA GLN A 229 32.04 -4.71 3.96
C GLN A 229 32.61 -3.70 4.95
N HIS A 230 31.87 -3.42 6.01
CA HIS A 230 32.23 -2.59 7.16
C HIS A 230 32.36 -3.44 8.43
#